data_0d2d6e1d0350d42fd519792c24a045d8
#
_entry.id   0d2d6e1d0350d42fd519792c24a045d8
#
_cell.length_a   1.000
_cell.length_b   1.000
_cell.length_c   1.000
_cell.angle_alpha   90.00
_cell.angle_beta   90.00
_cell.angle_gamma   90.00
#
_symmetry.space_group_name_H-M   'P 1'
#
loop_
_entity.id
_entity.type
_entity.pdbx_description
1 polymer ?
#
loop_
_entity_poly.entity_id
_entity_poly.type
_entity_poly.pdbx_seq_one_letter_code
_entity_poly.pdbx_strand_id
1 'polypeptide(L)'
;MRILHKKLCLLMFLLTGCSLGIFAQNRTITGTVRDAVDVVIGASVTVKGNSSIGTITDMDGKFRISVPSSARDLVIKFIGYDDAVIRLGTPTDYKVTLKESSVMLEEVVAIGYAKVKRKDLTGAISSVGGKELGLFPGFLETVLLPQFLYRL
;
A
#
# COMPACT_ATOMS: atom_id res chain seq x y z
N MET A 1 15.27 -28.77 58.26
CA MET A 1 14.38 -27.78 57.60
C MET A 1 15.11 -26.85 56.60
N ARG A 2 16.29 -26.31 56.90
CA ARG A 2 17.05 -25.39 56.00
C ARG A 2 17.41 -25.98 54.65
N ILE A 3 17.69 -27.28 54.55
CA ILE A 3 18.08 -27.95 53.30
C ILE A 3 16.85 -28.13 52.36
N LEU A 4 15.69 -28.39 52.95
CA LEU A 4 14.44 -28.54 52.20
C LEU A 4 14.02 -27.23 51.54
N HIS A 5 14.14 -26.09 52.25
CA HIS A 5 13.83 -24.78 51.69
C HIS A 5 14.80 -24.38 50.59
N LYS A 6 16.10 -24.68 50.69
CA LYS A 6 17.08 -24.43 49.61
C LYS A 6 16.76 -25.24 48.36
N LYS A 7 16.37 -26.51 48.50
CA LYS A 7 15.96 -27.36 47.37
C LYS A 7 14.66 -26.87 46.75
N LEU A 8 13.70 -26.41 47.56
CA LEU A 8 12.44 -25.86 47.10
C LEU A 8 12.64 -24.55 46.32
N CYS A 9 13.49 -23.62 46.81
CA CYS A 9 13.85 -22.39 46.12
C CYS A 9 14.57 -22.65 44.81
N LEU A 10 15.47 -23.65 44.77
CA LEU A 10 16.19 -24.02 43.55
C LEU A 10 15.25 -24.61 42.50
N LEU A 11 14.27 -25.43 42.94
CA LEU A 11 13.23 -25.98 42.07
C LEU A 11 12.32 -24.87 41.50
N MET A 12 11.91 -23.90 42.35
CA MET A 12 11.13 -22.75 41.95
C MET A 12 11.89 -21.86 40.94
N PHE A 13 13.19 -21.63 41.17
CA PHE A 13 14.05 -20.88 40.28
C PHE A 13 14.23 -21.56 38.91
N LEU A 14 14.36 -22.89 38.90
CA LEU A 14 14.44 -23.68 37.68
C LEU A 14 13.13 -23.67 36.91
N LEU A 15 11.97 -23.73 37.60
CA LEU A 15 10.65 -23.67 37.00
C LEU A 15 10.36 -22.28 36.37
N THR A 16 10.80 -21.20 37.03
CA THR A 16 10.62 -19.82 36.57
C THR A 16 11.55 -19.51 35.40
N GLY A 17 12.77 -20.08 35.37
CA GLY A 17 13.74 -19.90 34.28
C GLY A 17 13.33 -20.58 32.95
N CYS A 18 12.51 -21.63 33.00
CA CYS A 18 12.09 -22.38 31.83
C CYS A 18 10.96 -21.68 31.01
N SER A 19 10.27 -20.68 31.60
CA SER A 19 9.14 -20.00 30.96
C SER A 19 9.50 -18.83 30.03
N LEU A 20 10.78 -18.45 29.95
CA LEU A 20 11.22 -17.32 29.13
C LEU A 20 11.59 -17.68 27.68
N GLY A 21 11.45 -18.94 27.27
CA GLY A 21 11.88 -19.46 25.97
C GLY A 21 10.78 -19.58 24.89
N ILE A 22 9.64 -18.90 25.02
CA ILE A 22 8.66 -18.87 23.92
C ILE A 22 9.15 -17.88 22.85
N PHE A 23 10.18 -18.26 22.10
CA PHE A 23 10.51 -17.59 20.87
C PHE A 23 9.34 -17.75 19.91
N ALA A 24 8.75 -16.63 19.51
CA ALA A 24 7.79 -16.62 18.43
C ALA A 24 8.47 -17.23 17.18
N GLN A 25 8.15 -18.49 16.88
CA GLN A 25 8.69 -19.18 15.72
C GLN A 25 8.19 -18.46 14.47
N ASN A 26 9.10 -17.89 13.71
CA ASN A 26 8.75 -17.32 12.41
C ASN A 26 8.63 -18.46 11.39
N ARG A 27 7.62 -18.37 10.52
CA ARG A 27 7.47 -19.28 9.39
C ARG A 27 7.63 -18.50 8.09
N THR A 28 8.25 -19.12 7.10
CA THR A 28 8.38 -18.55 5.77
C THR A 28 7.17 -18.96 4.93
N ILE A 29 6.51 -17.98 4.35
CA ILE A 29 5.40 -18.14 3.41
C ILE A 29 5.88 -17.70 2.05
N THR A 30 5.55 -18.49 1.03
CA THR A 30 5.81 -18.19 -0.38
C THR A 30 4.48 -18.15 -1.13
N GLY A 31 4.49 -17.54 -2.30
CA GLY A 31 3.33 -17.58 -3.16
C GLY A 31 3.55 -16.83 -4.46
N THR A 32 2.56 -16.90 -5.33
CA THR A 32 2.56 -16.21 -6.62
C THR A 32 1.28 -15.38 -6.75
N VAL A 33 1.45 -14.13 -7.16
CA VAL A 33 0.34 -13.19 -7.40
C VAL A 33 0.14 -13.03 -8.89
N ARG A 34 -1.09 -13.19 -9.34
CA ARG A 34 -1.52 -13.06 -10.73
C ARG A 34 -2.77 -12.20 -10.81
N ASP A 35 -3.04 -11.68 -11.97
CA ASP A 35 -4.36 -11.17 -12.37
C ASP A 35 -5.05 -12.14 -13.33
N ALA A 36 -6.01 -11.67 -14.11
CA ALA A 36 -6.73 -12.49 -15.09
C ALA A 36 -5.87 -12.85 -16.33
N VAL A 37 -4.78 -12.12 -16.58
CA VAL A 37 -3.98 -12.22 -17.81
C VAL A 37 -2.56 -12.71 -17.51
N ASP A 38 -1.87 -12.11 -16.50
CA ASP A 38 -0.44 -12.34 -16.28
C ASP A 38 -0.08 -12.30 -14.78
N VAL A 39 1.22 -12.36 -14.48
CA VAL A 39 1.77 -12.20 -13.13
C VAL A 39 1.82 -10.73 -12.73
N VAL A 40 1.56 -10.44 -11.47
CA VAL A 40 1.59 -9.07 -10.95
C VAL A 40 2.94 -8.80 -10.27
N ILE A 41 3.74 -7.92 -10.88
CA ILE A 41 5.06 -7.52 -10.41
C ILE A 41 4.94 -6.30 -9.50
N GLY A 42 5.66 -6.29 -8.37
CA GLY A 42 5.68 -5.14 -7.46
C GLY A 42 4.45 -5.02 -6.55
N ALA A 43 3.59 -6.05 -6.47
CA ALA A 43 2.49 -6.08 -5.52
C ALA A 43 3.03 -6.13 -4.09
N SER A 44 2.46 -5.30 -3.21
CA SER A 44 2.81 -5.27 -1.79
C SER A 44 2.09 -6.39 -1.04
N VAL A 45 2.84 -7.20 -0.31
CA VAL A 45 2.34 -8.30 0.53
C VAL A 45 2.69 -8.00 1.97
N THR A 46 1.69 -7.81 2.84
CA THR A 46 1.89 -7.43 4.24
C THR A 46 1.07 -8.30 5.18
N VAL A 47 1.48 -8.39 6.44
CA VAL A 47 0.70 -9.06 7.49
C VAL A 47 -0.46 -8.16 7.90
N LYS A 48 -1.68 -8.68 7.90
CA LYS A 48 -2.87 -7.95 8.35
C LYS A 48 -2.71 -7.51 9.81
N GLY A 49 -2.82 -6.20 10.04
CA GLY A 49 -2.63 -5.60 11.37
C GLY A 49 -1.18 -5.28 11.73
N ASN A 50 -0.21 -5.64 10.88
CA ASN A 50 1.19 -5.25 11.06
C ASN A 50 1.87 -5.02 9.71
N SER A 51 1.78 -3.82 9.21
CA SER A 51 2.36 -3.41 7.93
C SER A 51 3.89 -3.31 7.92
N SER A 52 4.53 -3.36 9.11
CA SER A 52 6.00 -3.40 9.19
C SER A 52 6.59 -4.73 8.73
N ILE A 53 5.77 -5.80 8.68
CA ILE A 53 6.16 -7.10 8.14
C ILE A 53 5.57 -7.22 6.75
N GLY A 54 6.39 -7.02 5.74
CA GLY A 54 5.96 -7.03 4.35
C GLY A 54 7.07 -7.37 3.38
N THR A 55 6.68 -7.63 2.14
CA THR A 55 7.55 -7.86 1.00
C THR A 55 6.82 -7.40 -0.27
N ILE A 56 7.51 -7.44 -1.40
CA ILE A 56 6.94 -7.16 -2.73
C ILE A 56 7.11 -8.37 -3.63
N THR A 57 6.26 -8.52 -4.64
CA THR A 57 6.40 -9.57 -5.66
C THR A 57 7.53 -9.24 -6.64
N ASP A 58 8.26 -10.28 -7.07
CA ASP A 58 9.34 -10.21 -8.05
C ASP A 58 8.83 -10.19 -9.51
N MET A 59 9.76 -10.31 -10.48
CA MET A 59 9.46 -10.31 -11.92
C MET A 59 8.61 -11.51 -12.35
N ASP A 60 8.60 -12.60 -11.59
CA ASP A 60 7.77 -13.78 -11.82
C ASP A 60 6.44 -13.71 -11.04
N GLY A 61 6.13 -12.57 -10.39
CA GLY A 61 5.01 -12.39 -9.51
C GLY A 61 5.10 -13.21 -8.22
N LYS A 62 6.29 -13.72 -7.87
CA LYS A 62 6.49 -14.53 -6.67
C LYS A 62 6.86 -13.65 -5.48
N PHE A 63 6.45 -14.06 -4.28
CA PHE A 63 6.84 -13.43 -3.04
C PHE A 63 7.34 -14.45 -2.02
N ARG A 64 8.20 -13.98 -1.12
CA ARG A 64 8.63 -14.70 0.07
C ARG A 64 8.61 -13.76 1.26
N ILE A 65 7.90 -14.15 2.30
CA ILE A 65 7.74 -13.36 3.52
C ILE A 65 7.95 -14.23 4.76
N SER A 66 8.68 -13.72 5.74
CA SER A 66 8.83 -14.36 7.05
C SER A 66 7.81 -13.74 8.02
N VAL A 67 6.90 -14.55 8.52
CA VAL A 67 5.81 -14.08 9.39
C VAL A 67 5.86 -14.81 10.73
N PRO A 68 5.48 -14.16 11.83
CA PRO A 68 5.34 -14.83 13.12
C PRO A 68 4.24 -15.91 13.05
N SER A 69 4.37 -16.95 13.84
CA SER A 69 3.37 -18.04 13.90
C SER A 69 1.97 -17.57 14.31
N SER A 70 1.89 -16.41 14.97
CA SER A 70 0.63 -15.75 15.34
C SER A 70 -0.08 -15.06 14.16
N ALA A 71 0.62 -14.81 13.05
CA ALA A 71 0.02 -14.18 11.86
C ALA A 71 -1.02 -15.13 11.24
N ARG A 72 -2.22 -14.60 11.00
CA ARG A 72 -3.36 -15.36 10.47
C ARG A 72 -3.70 -14.99 9.03
N ASP A 73 -3.52 -13.72 8.66
CA ASP A 73 -3.92 -13.19 7.37
C ASP A 73 -2.79 -12.37 6.75
N LEU A 74 -2.61 -12.49 5.43
CA LEU A 74 -1.82 -11.59 4.60
C LEU A 74 -2.76 -10.72 3.78
N VAL A 75 -2.36 -9.48 3.55
CA VAL A 75 -3.04 -8.54 2.67
C VAL A 75 -2.12 -8.24 1.50
N ILE A 76 -2.63 -8.41 0.31
CA ILE A 76 -1.93 -8.11 -0.93
C ILE A 76 -2.61 -6.91 -1.58
N LYS A 77 -1.80 -5.89 -1.91
CA LYS A 77 -2.25 -4.64 -2.51
C LYS A 77 -1.45 -4.33 -3.75
N PHE A 78 -2.14 -3.86 -4.77
CA PHE A 78 -1.53 -3.34 -5.98
C PHE A 78 -2.41 -2.22 -6.56
N ILE A 79 -1.77 -1.23 -7.18
CA ILE A 79 -2.50 -0.06 -7.72
C ILE A 79 -3.41 -0.53 -8.85
N GLY A 80 -4.69 -0.15 -8.80
CA GLY A 80 -5.69 -0.55 -9.79
C GLY A 80 -6.39 -1.88 -9.51
N TYR A 81 -6.08 -2.52 -8.38
CA TYR A 81 -6.68 -3.79 -7.99
C TYR A 81 -7.32 -3.72 -6.61
N ASP A 82 -8.31 -4.57 -6.38
CA ASP A 82 -8.91 -4.74 -5.07
C ASP A 82 -7.96 -5.44 -4.10
N ASP A 83 -7.99 -5.04 -2.83
CA ASP A 83 -7.19 -5.66 -1.78
C ASP A 83 -7.55 -7.15 -1.64
N ALA A 84 -6.57 -8.04 -1.84
CA ALA A 84 -6.77 -9.47 -1.61
C ALA A 84 -6.30 -9.88 -0.21
N VAL A 85 -7.15 -10.58 0.53
CA VAL A 85 -6.80 -11.10 1.86
C VAL A 85 -6.71 -12.62 1.79
N ILE A 86 -5.55 -13.15 2.19
CA ILE A 86 -5.28 -14.59 2.26
C ILE A 86 -5.23 -15.02 3.71
N ARG A 87 -6.00 -16.03 4.07
CA ARG A 87 -5.89 -16.68 5.37
C ARG A 87 -4.75 -17.69 5.36
N LEU A 88 -3.80 -17.51 6.26
CA LEU A 88 -2.67 -18.43 6.44
C LEU A 88 -3.12 -19.68 7.18
N GLY A 89 -2.88 -20.83 6.56
CA GLY A 89 -3.13 -22.15 7.12
C GLY A 89 -1.85 -22.97 7.26
N THR A 90 -1.98 -24.26 7.05
CA THR A 90 -0.87 -25.24 7.03
C THR A 90 0.00 -25.10 5.78
N PRO A 91 -0.55 -24.81 4.57
CA PRO A 91 0.27 -24.63 3.39
C PRO A 91 1.24 -23.44 3.54
N THR A 92 2.41 -23.58 2.94
CA THR A 92 3.44 -22.51 2.90
C THR A 92 3.50 -21.82 1.55
N ASP A 93 2.83 -22.36 0.52
CA ASP A 93 2.77 -21.79 -0.82
C ASP A 93 1.33 -21.43 -1.20
N TYR A 94 1.15 -20.21 -1.68
CA TYR A 94 -0.16 -19.63 -2.01
C TYR A 94 -0.20 -19.08 -3.42
N LYS A 95 -1.30 -19.35 -4.12
CA LYS A 95 -1.62 -18.74 -5.42
C LYS A 95 -2.75 -17.74 -5.24
N VAL A 96 -2.51 -16.49 -5.63
CA VAL A 96 -3.45 -15.39 -5.44
C VAL A 96 -3.77 -14.75 -6.77
N THR A 97 -5.05 -14.58 -7.04
CA THR A 97 -5.53 -13.85 -8.20
C THR A 97 -6.12 -12.53 -7.74
N LEU A 98 -5.56 -11.42 -8.18
CA LEU A 98 -6.09 -10.07 -7.95
C LEU A 98 -7.22 -9.80 -8.94
N LYS A 99 -8.19 -8.99 -8.50
CA LYS A 99 -9.28 -8.48 -9.34
C LYS A 99 -9.06 -7.00 -9.56
N GLU A 100 -9.24 -6.54 -10.79
CA GLU A 100 -9.19 -5.12 -11.11
C GLU A 100 -10.26 -4.36 -10.32
N SER A 101 -9.86 -3.24 -9.72
CA SER A 101 -10.78 -2.39 -8.97
C SER A 101 -11.58 -1.52 -9.91
N SER A 102 -12.91 -1.68 -9.89
CA SER A 102 -13.83 -0.83 -10.64
C SER A 102 -13.95 0.59 -10.05
N VAL A 103 -13.50 0.78 -8.81
CA VAL A 103 -13.64 2.06 -8.08
C VAL A 103 -12.69 3.14 -8.62
N MET A 104 -11.57 2.76 -9.24
CA MET A 104 -10.59 3.72 -9.77
C MET A 104 -11.10 4.54 -10.95
N LEU A 105 -12.16 4.10 -11.63
CA LEU A 105 -12.79 4.84 -12.73
C LEU A 105 -13.81 5.89 -12.27
N GLU A 106 -14.36 5.76 -11.06
CA GLU A 106 -15.34 6.73 -10.52
C GLU A 106 -14.68 7.95 -9.86
N GLU A 107 -13.49 7.79 -9.27
CA GLU A 107 -12.82 8.87 -8.55
C GLU A 107 -12.20 9.93 -9.45
N VAL A 108 -11.80 9.56 -10.68
CA VAL A 108 -11.25 10.50 -11.67
C VAL A 108 -12.34 11.38 -12.33
N VAL A 109 -13.59 10.94 -12.33
CA VAL A 109 -14.72 11.71 -12.92
C VAL A 109 -15.31 12.71 -11.92
N ALA A 110 -15.14 12.51 -10.61
CA ALA A 110 -15.75 13.38 -9.59
C ALA A 110 -15.00 14.70 -9.35
N ILE A 111 -13.74 14.85 -9.78
CA ILE A 111 -12.94 16.07 -9.56
C ILE A 111 -13.24 17.15 -10.60
N GLY A 112 -13.91 16.82 -11.70
CA GLY A 112 -14.17 17.75 -12.82
C GLY A 112 -15.49 18.52 -12.76
N TYR A 113 -16.43 18.22 -11.87
CA TYR A 113 -17.73 18.90 -11.81
C TYR A 113 -18.10 19.32 -10.38
N ALA A 114 -17.42 20.35 -9.88
CA ALA A 114 -18.04 21.22 -8.90
C ALA A 114 -19.24 21.85 -9.58
N LYS A 115 -20.43 21.29 -9.41
CA LYS A 115 -21.70 21.91 -9.75
C LYS A 115 -21.82 23.16 -8.90
N VAL A 116 -21.35 24.30 -9.42
CA VAL A 116 -21.70 25.61 -8.89
C VAL A 116 -23.22 25.72 -9.01
N LYS A 117 -23.91 25.56 -7.89
CA LYS A 117 -25.32 25.90 -7.78
C LYS A 117 -25.47 27.36 -8.16
N ARG A 118 -25.98 27.63 -9.37
CA ARG A 118 -26.53 28.92 -9.77
C ARG A 118 -27.75 29.24 -8.93
N LYS A 119 -27.52 29.70 -7.72
CA LYS A 119 -28.57 30.28 -6.92
C LYS A 119 -27.91 31.28 -5.98
N ASP A 120 -27.48 32.39 -6.53
CA ASP A 120 -27.27 33.68 -5.86
C ASP A 120 -26.45 34.61 -6.78
N LEU A 121 -26.96 34.82 -8.02
CA LEU A 121 -26.51 35.90 -8.87
C LEU A 121 -27.73 36.77 -9.25
N THR A 122 -28.37 37.30 -8.20
CA THR A 122 -29.18 38.53 -8.34
C THR A 122 -28.35 39.65 -7.74
N GLY A 123 -27.58 40.32 -8.56
CA GLY A 123 -26.83 41.48 -8.11
C GLY A 123 -25.80 41.89 -9.15
N ALA A 124 -26.21 42.87 -9.98
CA ALA A 124 -25.36 43.76 -10.76
C ALA A 124 -24.49 43.09 -11.86
N ILE A 125 -25.10 42.92 -13.04
CA ILE A 125 -24.36 42.89 -14.29
C ILE A 125 -24.00 44.33 -14.61
N SER A 126 -22.83 44.77 -14.23
CA SER A 126 -22.15 45.91 -14.82
C SER A 126 -21.41 45.39 -16.05
N SER A 127 -21.87 45.75 -17.23
CA SER A 127 -21.22 45.52 -18.50
C SER A 127 -19.89 46.27 -18.51
N VAL A 128 -18.78 45.60 -18.30
CA VAL A 128 -17.47 46.15 -18.64
C VAL A 128 -17.18 45.76 -20.09
N GLY A 129 -17.29 46.77 -20.93
CA GLY A 129 -16.96 46.71 -22.35
C GLY A 129 -15.52 46.26 -22.55
N GLY A 130 -15.34 45.44 -23.59
CA GLY A 130 -14.03 44.96 -24.01
C GLY A 130 -13.08 46.08 -24.41
N LYS A 131 -12.14 46.30 -23.56
CA LYS A 131 -10.88 47.02 -23.83
C LYS A 131 -10.08 46.94 -22.54
N GLU A 132 -9.25 45.94 -22.42
CA GLU A 132 -8.04 45.87 -21.64
C GLU A 132 -7.62 44.39 -21.50
N LEU A 133 -7.44 43.73 -22.65
CA LEU A 133 -6.44 42.68 -22.75
C LEU A 133 -5.12 43.42 -23.02
N GLY A 134 -4.63 44.09 -21.99
CA GLY A 134 -3.27 44.62 -21.95
C GLY A 134 -2.31 43.42 -22.03
N LEU A 135 -1.74 43.29 -23.20
CA LEU A 135 -0.55 42.50 -23.47
C LEU A 135 0.45 42.70 -22.32
N PHE A 136 0.81 41.63 -21.68
CA PHE A 136 2.10 41.56 -21.02
C PHE A 136 3.14 41.15 -22.09
N PRO A 137 3.94 42.09 -22.66
CA PRO A 137 4.99 41.75 -23.59
C PRO A 137 6.19 41.24 -22.78
N GLY A 138 6.29 39.96 -22.58
CA GLY A 138 7.40 39.35 -21.85
C GLY A 138 7.22 37.89 -21.55
N PHE A 139 6.04 37.32 -21.75
CA PHE A 139 5.79 35.93 -21.38
C PHE A 139 5.94 34.89 -22.49
N LEU A 140 6.10 35.35 -23.75
CA LEU A 140 6.20 34.47 -24.92
C LEU A 140 7.62 34.18 -25.40
N GLU A 141 8.64 34.82 -24.82
CA GLU A 141 10.03 34.60 -25.27
C GLU A 141 10.82 33.59 -24.44
N THR A 142 10.28 33.13 -23.32
CA THR A 142 11.04 32.19 -22.42
C THR A 142 10.61 30.75 -22.58
N VAL A 143 9.53 30.43 -23.30
CA VAL A 143 9.00 29.05 -23.36
C VAL A 143 9.22 28.37 -24.75
N LEU A 144 9.64 29.10 -25.79
CA LEU A 144 9.67 28.54 -27.14
C LEU A 144 11.03 28.40 -27.81
N LEU A 145 12.16 28.59 -27.10
CA LEU A 145 13.48 28.37 -27.71
C LEU A 145 14.48 27.79 -26.72
N PRO A 146 14.47 26.48 -26.52
CA PRO A 146 15.67 25.71 -26.74
C PRO A 146 15.41 24.25 -27.14
N GLN A 147 14.87 23.98 -28.28
CA GLN A 147 14.80 22.59 -28.79
C GLN A 147 15.30 22.43 -30.22
N PHE A 148 15.94 23.44 -30.82
CA PHE A 148 16.34 23.33 -32.24
C PHE A 148 17.81 23.60 -32.55
N LEU A 149 18.74 23.40 -31.58
CA LEU A 149 20.17 23.57 -31.87
C LEU A 149 21.02 22.44 -31.27
N TYR A 150 20.67 21.16 -31.54
CA TYR A 150 21.63 20.06 -31.43
C TYR A 150 21.36 19.02 -32.51
N ARG A 151 21.61 19.44 -33.78
CA ARG A 151 21.84 18.50 -34.88
C ARG A 151 22.59 19.18 -36.03
N LEU A 152 23.88 19.28 -35.90
CA LEU A 152 24.86 19.25 -36.99
C LEU A 152 26.14 18.64 -36.44
#